data_26b94e45bf9a3e3398aa0c6af7ef16b6
#
_entry.id   26b94e45bf9a3e3398aa0c6af7ef16b6
#
_cell.length_a   1.000
_cell.length_b   1.000
_cell.length_c   1.000
_cell.angle_alpha   90.00
_cell.angle_beta   90.00
_cell.angle_gamma   90.00
#
_symmetry.space_group_name_H-M   'P 1'
#
loop_
_entity.id
_entity.type
_entity.pdbx_description
1 polymer ?
#
loop_
_entity_poly.entity_id
_entity_poly.type
_entity_poly.pdbx_seq_one_letter_code
_entity_poly.pdbx_strand_id
1 'polypeptide(L)'
;MATLEDMFQKTPVTFGWNPYYNHSNEPVHHIPYLFVYAGQPWLTQKWVRRILEQAYHAEVNGICGNDDVGQMSAWYVISARGFYPVCPGDNIYVLGSPLFGKAVIQLDPKWHKGKTFTIIAHNNSSTNCYLQSARLNGRSLQRAWITHAEITSGGVLGSLWDRRPISNGGLQ
;
A
#
# COMPACT_ATOMS: atom_id res chain seq x y z
N MET A 1 -13.93 11.97 8.73
CA MET A 1 -12.72 11.23 9.15
C MET A 1 -13.04 10.19 10.22
N ALA A 2 -13.64 10.59 11.36
CA ALA A 2 -14.09 9.65 12.39
C ALA A 2 -14.94 8.50 11.81
N THR A 3 -15.83 8.80 10.86
CA THR A 3 -16.71 7.82 10.21
C THR A 3 -15.94 6.76 9.40
N LEU A 4 -14.87 7.13 8.69
CA LEU A 4 -14.07 6.19 7.89
C LEU A 4 -13.26 5.26 8.80
N GLU A 5 -12.60 5.77 9.82
CA GLU A 5 -11.87 4.95 10.78
C GLU A 5 -12.80 4.04 11.58
N ASP A 6 -13.97 4.55 11.99
CA ASP A 6 -15.02 3.82 12.68
C ASP A 6 -15.51 2.60 11.88
N MET A 7 -15.67 2.77 10.55
CA MET A 7 -16.03 1.69 9.64
C MET A 7 -14.98 0.56 9.69
N PHE A 8 -13.69 0.90 9.58
CA PHE A 8 -12.62 -0.10 9.66
C PHE A 8 -12.51 -0.76 11.05
N GLN A 9 -12.73 -0.01 12.14
CA GLN A 9 -12.70 -0.54 13.49
C GLN A 9 -13.80 -1.57 13.74
N LYS A 10 -14.97 -1.42 13.09
CA LYS A 10 -16.10 -2.35 13.16
C LYS A 10 -15.99 -3.52 12.19
N THR A 11 -15.06 -3.45 11.23
CA THR A 11 -14.86 -4.50 10.22
C THR A 11 -14.30 -5.76 10.88
N PRO A 12 -14.89 -6.95 10.63
CA PRO A 12 -14.34 -8.23 11.09
C PRO A 12 -12.92 -8.46 10.55
N VAL A 13 -12.10 -9.18 11.32
CA VAL A 13 -10.69 -9.47 10.94
C VAL A 13 -10.53 -10.29 9.65
N THR A 14 -11.56 -11.02 9.25
CA THR A 14 -11.58 -11.79 8.01
C THR A 14 -11.67 -10.92 6.76
N PHE A 15 -12.12 -9.66 6.92
CA PHE A 15 -12.37 -8.73 5.82
C PHE A 15 -13.30 -9.24 4.69
N GLY A 16 -13.96 -10.38 4.89
CA GLY A 16 -14.96 -10.92 3.99
C GLY A 16 -16.29 -10.14 4.08
N TRP A 17 -17.37 -10.71 3.58
CA TRP A 17 -18.68 -10.06 3.52
C TRP A 17 -19.13 -9.55 4.91
N ASN A 18 -19.35 -8.24 5.02
CA ASN A 18 -19.83 -7.57 6.22
C ASN A 18 -20.46 -6.21 5.88
N PRO A 19 -21.25 -5.58 6.77
CA PRO A 19 -21.94 -4.32 6.48
C PRO A 19 -21.05 -3.07 6.58
N TYR A 20 -19.77 -3.21 6.90
CA TYR A 20 -18.83 -2.09 7.07
C TYR A 20 -17.86 -2.00 5.89
N TYR A 21 -16.61 -2.44 6.03
CA TYR A 21 -15.65 -2.55 4.94
C TYR A 21 -15.53 -3.99 4.47
N ASN A 22 -16.03 -4.26 3.29
CA ASN A 22 -16.02 -5.59 2.68
C ASN A 22 -14.92 -5.72 1.63
N HIS A 23 -13.72 -6.15 2.04
CA HIS A 23 -12.58 -6.28 1.12
C HIS A 23 -12.79 -7.32 0.03
N SER A 24 -13.72 -8.27 0.21
CA SER A 24 -14.08 -9.26 -0.80
C SER A 24 -14.82 -8.68 -2.01
N ASN A 25 -15.05 -7.36 -2.05
CA ASN A 25 -15.72 -6.65 -3.12
C ASN A 25 -14.78 -5.58 -3.72
N GLU A 26 -14.36 -5.73 -4.96
CA GLU A 26 -13.30 -4.95 -5.63
C GLU A 26 -13.55 -3.43 -5.68
N PRO A 27 -14.79 -2.93 -5.83
CA PRO A 27 -15.02 -1.48 -5.87
C PRO A 27 -14.55 -0.72 -4.63
N VAL A 28 -14.30 -1.42 -3.50
CA VAL A 28 -13.85 -0.77 -2.25
C VAL A 28 -12.33 -0.78 -2.06
N HIS A 29 -11.56 -1.35 -2.96
CA HIS A 29 -10.12 -1.56 -2.82
C HIS A 29 -9.30 -0.27 -2.67
N HIS A 30 -9.82 0.86 -3.12
CA HIS A 30 -9.22 2.18 -2.94
C HIS A 30 -9.44 2.77 -1.53
N ILE A 31 -10.48 2.34 -0.80
CA ILE A 31 -10.93 2.96 0.46
C ILE A 31 -9.84 3.01 1.54
N PRO A 32 -9.03 1.96 1.81
CA PRO A 32 -7.97 2.02 2.82
C PRO A 32 -6.87 3.04 2.51
N TYR A 33 -6.79 3.52 1.28
CA TYR A 33 -5.84 4.56 0.85
C TYR A 33 -6.39 5.98 0.96
N LEU A 34 -7.69 6.18 1.20
CA LEU A 34 -8.32 7.50 1.30
C LEU A 34 -7.83 8.32 2.50
N PHE A 35 -7.29 7.68 3.52
CA PHE A 35 -6.71 8.40 4.67
C PHE A 35 -5.54 9.30 4.29
N VAL A 36 -4.77 8.98 3.23
CA VAL A 36 -3.70 9.84 2.72
C VAL A 36 -4.27 11.17 2.25
N TYR A 37 -5.35 11.15 1.48
CA TYR A 37 -6.02 12.37 0.99
C TYR A 37 -6.64 13.22 2.11
N ALA A 38 -6.86 12.59 3.26
CA ALA A 38 -7.36 13.24 4.46
C ALA A 38 -6.24 13.66 5.43
N GLY A 39 -4.97 13.61 5.01
CA GLY A 39 -3.82 14.01 5.80
C GLY A 39 -3.47 13.05 6.95
N GLN A 40 -3.93 11.79 6.87
CA GLN A 40 -3.68 10.75 7.88
C GLN A 40 -3.03 9.50 7.28
N PRO A 41 -1.87 9.60 6.62
CA PRO A 41 -1.23 8.47 5.92
C PRO A 41 -0.92 7.28 6.83
N TRP A 42 -0.72 7.49 8.13
CA TRP A 42 -0.51 6.40 9.09
C TRP A 42 -1.72 5.47 9.22
N LEU A 43 -2.94 5.97 9.02
CA LEU A 43 -4.14 5.12 9.01
C LEU A 43 -4.19 4.25 7.74
N THR A 44 -3.78 4.77 6.59
CA THR A 44 -3.57 3.95 5.39
C THR A 44 -2.57 2.83 5.68
N GLN A 45 -1.42 3.13 6.26
CA GLN A 45 -0.38 2.14 6.58
C GLN A 45 -0.92 1.06 7.53
N LYS A 46 -1.63 1.46 8.58
CA LYS A 46 -2.28 0.56 9.55
C LYS A 46 -3.26 -0.40 8.87
N TRP A 47 -4.21 0.15 8.12
CA TRP A 47 -5.31 -0.65 7.57
C TRP A 47 -4.88 -1.50 6.38
N VAL A 48 -4.04 -0.96 5.49
CA VAL A 48 -3.47 -1.74 4.38
C VAL A 48 -2.65 -2.92 4.91
N ARG A 49 -1.78 -2.69 5.92
CA ARG A 49 -1.01 -3.77 6.54
C ARG A 49 -1.93 -4.84 7.14
N ARG A 50 -2.94 -4.43 7.87
CA ARG A 50 -3.88 -5.36 8.50
C ARG A 50 -4.66 -6.18 7.46
N ILE A 51 -5.12 -5.57 6.38
CA ILE A 51 -5.79 -6.28 5.29
C ILE A 51 -4.85 -7.31 4.65
N LEU A 52 -3.62 -6.90 4.31
CA LEU A 52 -2.62 -7.78 3.71
C LEU A 52 -2.31 -9.02 4.57
N GLU A 53 -2.28 -8.87 5.89
CA GLU A 53 -1.93 -9.95 6.82
C GLU A 53 -3.13 -10.83 7.21
N GLN A 54 -4.36 -10.32 7.11
CA GLN A 54 -5.55 -11.00 7.65
C GLN A 54 -6.57 -11.44 6.58
N ALA A 55 -6.60 -10.78 5.41
CA ALA A 55 -7.55 -11.11 4.35
C ALA A 55 -6.99 -12.08 3.30
N TYR A 56 -5.67 -12.36 3.36
CA TYR A 56 -4.97 -13.22 2.40
C TYR A 56 -4.13 -14.26 3.12
N HIS A 57 -4.18 -15.49 2.63
CA HIS A 57 -3.46 -16.64 3.19
C HIS A 57 -2.83 -17.50 2.10
N ALA A 58 -1.77 -18.25 2.43
CA ALA A 58 -1.09 -19.17 1.50
C ALA A 58 -1.82 -20.52 1.40
N GLU A 59 -3.15 -20.49 1.14
CA GLU A 59 -4.03 -21.65 1.04
C GLU A 59 -4.79 -21.64 -0.29
N VAL A 60 -5.40 -22.73 -0.68
CA VAL A 60 -6.21 -22.83 -1.92
C VAL A 60 -7.37 -21.82 -1.92
N ASN A 61 -7.96 -21.57 -0.76
CA ASN A 61 -9.01 -20.58 -0.52
C ASN A 61 -8.47 -19.32 0.17
N GLY A 62 -7.24 -18.92 -0.13
CA GLY A 62 -6.49 -17.89 0.55
C GLY A 62 -6.91 -16.45 0.23
N ILE A 63 -7.99 -16.24 -0.52
CA ILE A 63 -8.56 -14.93 -0.86
C ILE A 63 -9.90 -14.79 -0.15
N CYS A 64 -10.20 -13.65 0.47
CA CYS A 64 -11.44 -13.47 1.25
C CYS A 64 -12.72 -13.33 0.40
N GLY A 65 -12.64 -13.42 -0.92
CA GLY A 65 -13.74 -13.34 -1.88
C GLY A 65 -13.38 -13.95 -3.21
N ASN A 66 -14.12 -13.61 -4.27
CA ASN A 66 -13.77 -13.98 -5.64
C ASN A 66 -12.58 -13.17 -6.11
N ASP A 67 -11.71 -13.75 -6.95
CA ASP A 67 -10.55 -13.01 -7.48
C ASP A 67 -10.92 -11.95 -8.53
N ASP A 68 -12.10 -12.07 -9.12
CA ASP A 68 -12.70 -11.14 -10.08
C ASP A 68 -11.72 -10.68 -11.16
N VAL A 69 -11.39 -11.63 -12.03
CA VAL A 69 -10.46 -11.43 -13.16
C VAL A 69 -9.06 -11.00 -12.71
N GLY A 70 -8.66 -11.40 -11.50
CA GLY A 70 -7.35 -11.10 -10.94
C GLY A 70 -7.28 -9.82 -10.10
N GLN A 71 -8.39 -9.13 -9.84
CA GLN A 71 -8.38 -7.86 -9.11
C GLN A 71 -7.93 -8.03 -7.65
N MET A 72 -8.40 -9.06 -6.95
CA MET A 72 -7.99 -9.34 -5.58
C MET A 72 -6.48 -9.68 -5.50
N SER A 73 -6.02 -10.56 -6.38
CA SER A 73 -4.60 -10.92 -6.48
C SER A 73 -3.73 -9.73 -6.85
N ALA A 74 -4.16 -8.89 -7.80
CA ALA A 74 -3.45 -7.69 -8.22
C ALA A 74 -3.35 -6.68 -7.07
N TRP A 75 -4.43 -6.47 -6.31
CA TRP A 75 -4.43 -5.59 -5.15
C TRP A 75 -3.39 -6.04 -4.11
N TYR A 76 -3.39 -7.36 -3.78
CA TYR A 76 -2.42 -7.94 -2.87
C TYR A 76 -0.98 -7.71 -3.35
N VAL A 77 -0.69 -8.09 -4.59
CA VAL A 77 0.67 -8.01 -5.15
C VAL A 77 1.18 -6.57 -5.20
N ILE A 78 0.34 -5.61 -5.58
CA ILE A 78 0.75 -4.20 -5.68
C ILE A 78 0.87 -3.59 -4.28
N SER A 79 -0.11 -3.80 -3.41
CA SER A 79 -0.10 -3.26 -2.04
C SER A 79 1.02 -3.86 -1.19
N ALA A 80 1.35 -5.15 -1.36
CA ALA A 80 2.47 -5.81 -0.68
C ALA A 80 3.84 -5.22 -1.04
N ARG A 81 3.97 -4.55 -2.19
CA ARG A 81 5.17 -3.76 -2.56
C ARG A 81 5.23 -2.42 -1.86
N GLY A 82 4.12 -1.95 -1.26
CA GLY A 82 4.05 -0.72 -0.47
C GLY A 82 3.41 0.48 -1.16
N PHE A 83 2.71 0.30 -2.28
CA PHE A 83 1.96 1.38 -2.96
C PHE A 83 0.79 0.83 -3.77
N TYR A 84 -0.17 1.71 -4.12
CA TYR A 84 -1.36 1.33 -4.90
C TYR A 84 -1.85 2.49 -5.78
N PRO A 85 -2.29 2.24 -7.04
CA PRO A 85 -2.93 3.24 -7.90
C PRO A 85 -4.40 3.42 -7.47
N VAL A 86 -4.68 4.44 -6.67
CA VAL A 86 -6.01 4.65 -6.05
C VAL A 86 -7.06 5.08 -7.06
N CYS A 87 -6.66 5.89 -8.04
CA CYS A 87 -7.54 6.42 -9.08
C CYS A 87 -7.07 5.94 -10.46
N PRO A 88 -7.80 5.05 -11.14
CA PRO A 88 -7.49 4.66 -12.50
C PRO A 88 -7.44 5.89 -13.43
N GLY A 89 -6.38 5.97 -14.23
CA GLY A 89 -6.14 7.11 -15.12
C GLY A 89 -5.34 8.26 -14.50
N ASP A 90 -5.13 8.27 -13.19
CA ASP A 90 -4.13 9.12 -12.54
C ASP A 90 -2.76 8.41 -12.56
N ASN A 91 -1.70 9.20 -12.70
CA ASN A 91 -0.32 8.71 -12.71
C ASN A 91 0.28 8.60 -11.30
N ILE A 92 -0.52 8.61 -10.25
CA ILE A 92 -0.10 8.61 -8.85
C ILE A 92 -0.30 7.23 -8.22
N TYR A 93 0.71 6.81 -7.45
CA TYR A 93 0.65 5.63 -6.58
C TYR A 93 0.82 6.06 -5.14
N VAL A 94 -0.20 5.84 -4.33
CA VAL A 94 -0.22 6.18 -2.90
C VAL A 94 0.59 5.16 -2.12
N LEU A 95 1.44 5.62 -1.18
CA LEU A 95 2.24 4.76 -0.33
C LEU A 95 1.36 4.12 0.77
N GLY A 96 1.45 2.79 0.84
CA GLY A 96 0.84 1.97 1.87
C GLY A 96 1.88 1.48 2.89
N SER A 97 1.82 0.19 3.25
CA SER A 97 2.76 -0.48 4.15
C SER A 97 3.23 -1.79 3.52
N PRO A 98 4.48 -1.89 3.03
CA PRO A 98 4.98 -3.08 2.32
C PRO A 98 5.08 -4.28 3.24
N LEU A 99 4.84 -5.50 2.71
CA LEU A 99 5.08 -6.75 3.45
C LEU A 99 6.55 -7.17 3.43
N PHE A 100 7.30 -6.78 2.40
CA PHE A 100 8.66 -7.25 2.17
C PHE A 100 9.69 -6.19 2.52
N GLY A 101 10.85 -6.61 3.06
CA GLY A 101 12.00 -5.72 3.27
C GLY A 101 12.62 -5.22 1.96
N LYS A 102 12.44 -6.00 0.87
CA LYS A 102 12.91 -5.62 -0.47
C LYS A 102 11.99 -6.20 -1.54
N ALA A 103 11.66 -5.36 -2.53
CA ALA A 103 11.02 -5.79 -3.77
C ALA A 103 11.73 -5.15 -4.98
N VAL A 104 11.78 -5.87 -6.11
CA VAL A 104 12.39 -5.38 -7.35
C VAL A 104 11.39 -5.54 -8.48
N ILE A 105 11.10 -4.45 -9.17
CA ILE A 105 10.29 -4.43 -10.38
C ILE A 105 11.25 -4.38 -11.56
N GLN A 106 11.23 -5.41 -12.40
CA GLN A 106 11.93 -5.41 -13.68
C GLN A 106 11.10 -4.59 -14.67
N LEU A 107 11.75 -3.64 -15.30
CA LEU A 107 11.14 -2.76 -16.30
C LEU A 107 11.52 -3.23 -17.70
N ASP A 108 10.53 -3.42 -18.57
CA ASP A 108 10.80 -3.79 -19.94
C ASP A 108 11.44 -2.61 -20.70
N PRO A 109 12.68 -2.76 -21.21
CA PRO A 109 13.40 -1.69 -21.90
C PRO A 109 12.73 -1.27 -23.23
N LYS A 110 11.79 -2.08 -23.73
CA LYS A 110 11.00 -1.71 -24.91
C LYS A 110 10.05 -0.56 -24.62
N TRP A 111 9.56 -0.46 -23.38
CA TRP A 111 8.53 0.50 -22.99
C TRP A 111 9.02 1.54 -21.98
N HIS A 112 10.12 1.26 -21.27
CA HIS A 112 10.59 2.07 -20.15
C HIS A 112 12.06 2.43 -20.28
N LYS A 113 12.42 3.63 -19.82
CA LYS A 113 13.82 4.10 -19.81
C LYS A 113 14.65 3.42 -18.72
N GLY A 114 14.04 3.11 -17.59
CA GLY A 114 14.67 2.41 -16.47
C GLY A 114 14.81 0.91 -16.72
N LYS A 115 15.75 0.27 -16.02
CA LYS A 115 15.91 -1.20 -16.02
C LYS A 115 15.19 -1.86 -14.86
N THR A 116 15.28 -1.26 -13.69
CA THR A 116 14.68 -1.77 -12.45
C THR A 116 14.20 -0.62 -11.58
N PHE A 117 13.11 -0.86 -10.85
CA PHE A 117 12.70 -0.03 -9.72
C PHE A 117 12.74 -0.88 -8.46
N THR A 118 13.57 -0.50 -7.49
CA THR A 118 13.79 -1.26 -6.27
C THR A 118 13.13 -0.55 -5.09
N ILE A 119 12.35 -1.28 -4.31
CA ILE A 119 11.77 -0.83 -3.05
C ILE A 119 12.56 -1.47 -1.92
N ILE A 120 13.04 -0.68 -0.95
CA ILE A 120 13.76 -1.13 0.24
C ILE A 120 13.07 -0.56 1.48
N ALA A 121 12.54 -1.44 2.32
CA ALA A 121 11.84 -1.10 3.54
C ALA A 121 12.69 -1.49 4.76
N HIS A 122 13.49 -0.55 5.26
CA HIS A 122 14.37 -0.75 6.42
C HIS A 122 13.54 -0.86 7.71
N ASN A 123 13.88 -1.83 8.55
CA ASN A 123 13.21 -2.09 9.83
C ASN A 123 11.73 -2.46 9.71
N ASN A 124 11.27 -2.90 8.53
CA ASN A 124 9.90 -3.31 8.29
C ASN A 124 9.62 -4.68 8.93
N SER A 125 8.50 -4.78 9.65
CA SER A 125 8.01 -6.03 10.26
C SER A 125 6.50 -5.96 10.46
N SER A 126 5.86 -7.02 10.98
CA SER A 126 4.45 -7.02 11.33
C SER A 126 4.07 -5.93 12.36
N THR A 127 5.00 -5.56 13.23
CA THR A 127 4.81 -4.49 14.23
C THR A 127 5.32 -3.12 13.76
N ASN A 128 6.37 -3.08 12.93
CA ASN A 128 6.94 -1.85 12.40
C ASN A 128 6.32 -1.52 11.05
N CYS A 129 5.07 -1.10 11.05
CA CYS A 129 4.27 -0.87 9.86
C CYS A 129 4.04 0.61 9.53
N TYR A 130 4.60 1.53 10.33
CA TYR A 130 4.43 2.97 10.12
C TYR A 130 5.68 3.62 9.54
N LEU A 131 5.49 4.33 8.43
CA LEU A 131 6.54 5.01 7.70
C LEU A 131 7.08 6.21 8.50
N GLN A 132 8.38 6.23 8.72
CA GLN A 132 9.09 7.32 9.43
C GLN A 132 9.72 8.30 8.44
N SER A 133 10.32 7.79 7.38
CA SER A 133 10.91 8.61 6.32
C SER A 133 10.99 7.82 5.03
N ALA A 134 11.00 8.52 3.90
CA ALA A 134 11.23 7.94 2.59
C ALA A 134 12.24 8.76 1.79
N ARG A 135 12.96 8.07 0.91
CA ARG A 135 13.88 8.67 -0.06
C ARG A 135 13.65 8.04 -1.44
N LEU A 136 13.53 8.87 -2.44
CA LEU A 136 13.48 8.42 -3.83
C LEU A 136 14.79 8.83 -4.51
N ASN A 137 15.55 7.84 -4.98
CA ASN A 137 16.88 8.04 -5.58
C ASN A 137 17.82 8.90 -4.70
N GLY A 138 17.83 8.64 -3.40
CA GLY A 138 18.64 9.34 -2.39
C GLY A 138 18.09 10.70 -1.93
N ARG A 139 17.11 11.26 -2.60
CA ARG A 139 16.47 12.53 -2.22
C ARG A 139 15.30 12.29 -1.27
N SER A 140 15.16 13.14 -0.24
CA SER A 140 14.05 13.04 0.71
C SER A 140 12.71 13.21 -0.02
N LEU A 141 11.79 12.29 0.24
CA LEU A 141 10.41 12.32 -0.26
C LEU A 141 9.52 12.91 0.84
N GLN A 142 8.83 14.02 0.54
CA GLN A 142 7.98 14.72 1.52
C GLN A 142 6.48 14.47 1.31
N ARG A 143 6.14 13.60 0.38
CA ARG A 143 4.76 13.25 0.02
C ARG A 143 4.52 11.75 0.19
N ALA A 144 3.28 11.38 0.50
CA ALA A 144 2.85 9.99 0.69
C ALA A 144 2.48 9.28 -0.62
N TRP A 145 3.09 9.66 -1.72
CA TRP A 145 2.84 9.08 -3.05
C TRP A 145 4.06 9.22 -3.98
N ILE A 146 4.08 8.40 -5.03
CA ILE A 146 5.05 8.45 -6.13
C ILE A 146 4.33 8.42 -7.47
N THR A 147 4.98 8.87 -8.55
CA THR A 147 4.39 8.89 -9.88
C THR A 147 4.78 7.67 -10.71
N HIS A 148 3.97 7.36 -11.71
CA HIS A 148 4.30 6.34 -12.72
C HIS A 148 5.64 6.63 -13.41
N ALA A 149 5.89 7.89 -13.77
CA ALA A 149 7.14 8.30 -14.41
C ALA A 149 8.37 8.04 -13.51
N GLU A 150 8.26 8.23 -12.19
CA GLU A 150 9.34 7.94 -11.26
C GLU A 150 9.63 6.44 -11.17
N ILE A 151 8.60 5.60 -11.18
CA ILE A 151 8.76 4.14 -11.20
C ILE A 151 9.42 3.71 -12.52
N THR A 152 8.89 4.14 -13.65
CA THR A 152 9.33 3.68 -14.99
C THR A 152 10.66 4.26 -15.44
N SER A 153 11.14 5.33 -14.79
CA SER A 153 12.50 5.83 -14.94
C SER A 153 13.54 4.94 -14.24
N GLY A 154 13.10 4.04 -13.39
CA GLY A 154 13.97 3.20 -12.58
C GLY A 154 14.53 3.91 -11.36
N GLY A 155 15.21 3.15 -10.51
CA GLY A 155 15.84 3.69 -9.31
C GLY A 155 15.46 2.97 -8.03
N VAL A 156 15.56 3.70 -6.90
CA VAL A 156 15.37 3.12 -5.57
C VAL A 156 14.44 3.99 -4.73
N LEU A 157 13.38 3.38 -4.21
CA LEU A 157 12.56 3.92 -3.12
C LEU A 157 13.01 3.27 -1.81
N GLY A 158 13.76 3.99 -0.99
CA GLY A 158 14.16 3.58 0.36
C GLY A 158 13.22 4.18 1.40
N SER A 159 12.82 3.38 2.39
CA SER A 159 11.93 3.79 3.47
C SER A 159 12.37 3.23 4.82
N LEU A 160 12.11 3.95 5.90
CA LEU A 160 12.35 3.54 7.29
C LEU A 160 11.02 3.37 8.00
N TRP A 161 10.88 2.27 8.74
CA TRP A 161 9.63 1.86 9.40
C TRP A 161 9.79 1.71 10.92
N ASP A 162 8.75 2.02 11.68
CA ASP A 162 8.71 1.88 13.14
C ASP A 162 7.30 1.44 13.57
N ARG A 163 7.18 1.02 14.82
CA ARG A 163 5.91 0.63 15.46
C ARG A 163 5.02 1.83 15.86
N ARG A 164 5.56 3.03 15.87
CA ARG A 164 4.85 4.26 16.26
C ARG A 164 4.51 5.10 15.05
N PRO A 165 3.23 5.48 14.87
CA PRO A 165 2.84 6.37 13.78
C PRO A 165 3.41 7.79 13.98
N ILE A 166 3.74 8.46 12.88
CA ILE A 166 3.93 9.91 12.87
C ILE A 166 2.58 10.54 12.55
N SER A 167 1.90 11.04 13.57
CA SER A 167 0.59 11.67 13.43
C SER A 167 0.64 13.17 13.12
N ASN A 168 1.80 13.80 13.37
CA ASN A 168 2.03 15.22 13.10
C ASN A 168 3.33 15.39 12.31
N GLY A 169 3.27 16.03 11.13
CA GLY A 169 4.45 16.34 10.32
C GLY A 169 5.09 15.17 9.55
N GLY A 170 4.38 14.06 9.39
CA GLY A 170 4.77 12.97 8.50
C GLY A 170 4.60 13.33 7.01
N LEU A 171 4.86 12.38 6.11
CA LEU A 171 4.62 12.54 4.67
C LEU A 171 3.15 12.92 4.41
N GLN A 172 2.93 13.97 3.65
CA GLN A 172 1.60 14.47 3.27
C GLN A 172 1.25 14.11 1.82
#